data_a94ca2e423d7a50769042726df08b2f2
#
_entry.id   a94ca2e423d7a50769042726df08b2f2
#
_cell.length_a   1.000
_cell.length_b   1.000
_cell.length_c   1.000
_cell.angle_alpha   90.00
_cell.angle_beta   90.00
_cell.angle_gamma   90.00
#
_symmetry.space_group_name_H-M   'P 1'
#
loop_
_entity.id
_entity.type
_entity.pdbx_description
1 polymer ?
#
loop_
_entity_poly.entity_id
_entity_poly.type
_entity_poly.pdbx_seq_one_letter_code
_entity_poly.pdbx_strand_id
1 'polypeptide(L)'
;MSILVVGSVAYDTLETPEGRREDILGGAATHFSTAASFFTDVHLVGVVGDDFQDEHVEFLKGRGINLAGLEVVTNGKTFRWSGHYLNDLNQAETRQTDLGVFADFDPKLSEGDKERPYLFLANIHPSLQLKVLEQMKAPRLTAMDTMNLWIDTTRDELQKVIERVDMIFVNDAEARALSGRGNVTLAARRIMEWGPKMVVIKRGEYGALVYQGDMVFFSPAMPMERVVDPTGAGDTFAGGFMGYVAKAGSTGTGDLKRAAVLGGVMASFQVEDFGLDRMRRLKIGRAHV
;
A
#
# COMPACT_ATOMS: atom_id res chain seq x y z
N MET A 1 2.72 8.81 16.83
CA MET A 1 3.52 7.61 16.58
C MET A 1 3.90 7.62 15.11
N SER A 2 4.93 6.86 14.69
CA SER A 2 5.41 6.91 13.31
C SER A 2 5.34 5.52 12.66
N ILE A 3 5.15 5.51 11.34
CA ILE A 3 5.15 4.29 10.52
C ILE A 3 6.31 4.33 9.51
N LEU A 4 7.05 3.23 9.41
CA LEU A 4 8.01 3.00 8.35
C LEU A 4 7.29 2.30 7.19
N VAL A 5 7.41 2.79 5.99
CA VAL A 5 6.98 2.11 4.78
C VAL A 5 8.16 1.85 3.86
N VAL A 6 8.25 0.64 3.34
CA VAL A 6 9.28 0.25 2.36
C VAL A 6 8.58 -0.27 1.12
N GLY A 7 8.90 0.31 -0.03
CA GLY A 7 8.24 -0.08 -1.28
C GLY A 7 8.64 0.74 -2.49
N SER A 8 7.89 0.56 -3.58
CA SER A 8 8.14 1.25 -4.84
C SER A 8 7.73 2.72 -4.79
N VAL A 9 8.59 3.55 -5.36
CA VAL A 9 8.34 4.92 -5.81
C VAL A 9 8.52 4.91 -7.31
N ALA A 10 7.52 5.33 -8.08
CA ALA A 10 7.46 5.07 -9.51
C ALA A 10 6.85 6.23 -10.29
N TYR A 11 7.01 6.16 -11.59
CA TYR A 11 6.16 6.84 -12.55
C TYR A 11 5.18 5.86 -13.16
N ASP A 12 3.90 6.23 -13.19
CA ASP A 12 2.85 5.43 -13.81
C ASP A 12 2.35 6.09 -15.09
N THR A 13 2.16 5.28 -16.14
CA THR A 13 1.44 5.67 -17.36
C THR A 13 0.15 4.89 -17.42
N LEU A 14 -0.95 5.60 -17.33
CA LEU A 14 -2.27 5.05 -17.10
C LEU A 14 -3.24 5.39 -18.24
N GLU A 15 -4.03 4.41 -18.62
CA GLU A 15 -5.14 4.58 -19.56
C GLU A 15 -6.40 3.96 -18.94
N THR A 16 -7.43 4.77 -18.79
CA THR A 16 -8.75 4.37 -18.29
C THR A 16 -9.82 4.85 -19.27
N PRO A 17 -11.09 4.45 -19.14
CA PRO A 17 -12.18 5.03 -19.92
C PRO A 17 -12.30 6.56 -19.82
N GLU A 18 -11.75 7.13 -18.73
CA GLU A 18 -11.77 8.57 -18.45
C GLU A 18 -10.60 9.34 -19.11
N GLY A 19 -9.64 8.64 -19.72
CA GLY A 19 -8.52 9.24 -20.42
C GLY A 19 -7.18 8.58 -20.17
N ARG A 20 -6.12 9.29 -20.55
CA ARG A 20 -4.73 8.82 -20.40
C ARG A 20 -3.87 9.88 -19.73
N ARG A 21 -2.96 9.42 -18.87
CA ARG A 21 -1.88 10.22 -18.26
C ARG A 21 -0.57 9.46 -18.35
N GLU A 22 0.51 10.20 -18.57
CA GLU A 22 1.86 9.63 -18.70
C GLU A 22 2.78 10.18 -17.63
N ASP A 23 3.70 9.35 -17.15
CA ASP A 23 4.75 9.69 -16.19
C ASP A 23 4.22 10.46 -14.94
N ILE A 24 3.07 10.05 -14.41
CA ILE A 24 2.54 10.62 -13.18
C ILE A 24 3.14 9.91 -11.96
N LEU A 25 3.22 10.63 -10.84
CA LEU A 25 3.73 10.07 -9.58
C LEU A 25 2.88 8.89 -9.13
N GLY A 26 3.52 7.75 -8.96
CA GLY A 26 2.93 6.48 -8.56
C GLY A 26 3.82 5.66 -7.65
N GLY A 27 3.56 4.37 -7.59
CA GLY A 27 4.25 3.41 -6.73
C GLY A 27 3.54 3.15 -5.40
N ALA A 28 3.57 1.90 -4.95
CA ALA A 28 2.82 1.43 -3.78
C ALA A 28 3.18 2.20 -2.49
N ALA A 29 4.49 2.44 -2.25
CA ALA A 29 4.91 3.20 -1.07
C ALA A 29 4.49 4.67 -1.13
N THR A 30 4.40 5.25 -2.33
CA THR A 30 3.99 6.64 -2.52
C THR A 30 2.51 6.85 -2.19
N HIS A 31 1.64 6.01 -2.74
CA HIS A 31 0.20 6.03 -2.45
C HIS A 31 -0.09 5.78 -0.97
N PHE A 32 0.53 4.74 -0.40
CA PHE A 32 0.44 4.44 1.02
C PHE A 32 0.87 5.62 1.88
N SER A 33 2.09 6.14 1.64
CA SER A 33 2.66 7.24 2.44
C SER A 33 1.80 8.49 2.41
N THR A 34 1.29 8.84 1.22
CA THR A 34 0.42 10.00 1.04
C THR A 34 -0.84 9.88 1.89
N ALA A 35 -1.50 8.72 1.88
CA ALA A 35 -2.70 8.48 2.69
C ALA A 35 -2.40 8.43 4.19
N ALA A 36 -1.35 7.72 4.60
CA ALA A 36 -0.97 7.57 6.00
C ALA A 36 -0.56 8.91 6.65
N SER A 37 0.03 9.84 5.86
CA SER A 37 0.46 11.16 6.33
C SER A 37 -0.66 12.04 6.86
N PHE A 38 -1.91 11.74 6.57
CA PHE A 38 -3.07 12.43 7.16
C PHE A 38 -3.30 12.05 8.63
N PHE A 39 -2.69 10.98 9.11
CA PHE A 39 -2.97 10.41 10.42
C PHE A 39 -1.75 10.38 11.34
N THR A 40 -0.57 10.13 10.79
CA THR A 40 0.66 9.89 11.56
C THR A 40 1.90 10.31 10.78
N ASP A 41 3.05 10.41 11.46
CA ASP A 41 4.33 10.61 10.81
C ASP A 41 4.70 9.38 9.98
N VAL A 42 5.21 9.61 8.77
CA VAL A 42 5.58 8.56 7.83
C VAL A 42 7.05 8.67 7.46
N HIS A 43 7.76 7.56 7.49
CA HIS A 43 9.12 7.39 6.99
C HIS A 43 9.09 6.49 5.76
N LEU A 44 9.49 7.02 4.61
CA LEU A 44 9.49 6.28 3.35
C LEU A 44 10.91 5.84 3.01
N VAL A 45 11.07 4.54 2.76
CA VAL A 45 12.29 3.92 2.23
C VAL A 45 11.98 3.38 0.84
N GLY A 46 12.76 3.81 -0.13
CA GLY A 46 12.61 3.46 -1.54
C GLY A 46 13.82 3.91 -2.34
N VAL A 47 13.77 3.73 -3.65
CA VAL A 47 14.83 4.15 -4.57
C VAL A 47 14.21 4.81 -5.80
N VAL A 48 14.86 5.88 -6.28
CA VAL A 48 14.53 6.58 -7.52
C VAL A 48 15.79 6.91 -8.30
N GLY A 49 15.67 7.16 -9.59
CA GLY A 49 16.74 7.72 -10.41
C GLY A 49 16.85 9.24 -10.25
N ASP A 50 17.87 9.84 -10.86
CA ASP A 50 18.04 11.29 -10.90
C ASP A 50 17.06 11.99 -11.86
N ASP A 51 16.24 11.23 -12.56
CA ASP A 51 15.11 11.73 -13.33
C ASP A 51 13.83 11.93 -12.49
N PHE A 52 13.91 11.66 -11.18
CA PHE A 52 12.78 11.88 -10.28
C PHE A 52 12.61 13.38 -10.01
N GLN A 53 11.45 13.91 -10.37
CA GLN A 53 11.22 15.37 -10.41
C GLN A 53 11.16 15.98 -9.00
N ASP A 54 11.78 17.13 -8.84
CA ASP A 54 11.82 17.87 -7.56
C ASP A 54 10.42 18.21 -7.03
N GLU A 55 9.45 18.47 -7.91
CA GLU A 55 8.07 18.74 -7.51
C GLU A 55 7.43 17.59 -6.73
N HIS A 56 7.82 16.35 -7.02
CA HIS A 56 7.33 15.17 -6.29
C HIS A 56 7.99 15.06 -4.92
N VAL A 57 9.27 15.38 -4.84
CA VAL A 57 10.00 15.47 -3.57
C VAL A 57 9.41 16.57 -2.68
N GLU A 58 9.14 17.74 -3.25
CA GLU A 58 8.50 18.86 -2.54
C GLU A 58 7.09 18.50 -2.06
N PHE A 59 6.30 17.84 -2.91
CA PHE A 59 4.97 17.36 -2.52
C PHE A 59 5.03 16.40 -1.34
N LEU A 60 5.87 15.38 -1.40
CA LEU A 60 6.00 14.38 -0.33
C LEU A 60 6.51 15.02 0.98
N LYS A 61 7.52 15.89 0.90
CA LYS A 61 8.02 16.65 2.06
C LYS A 61 6.96 17.60 2.61
N GLY A 62 6.21 18.27 1.73
CA GLY A 62 5.11 19.16 2.12
C GLY A 62 3.97 18.45 2.85
N ARG A 63 3.85 17.12 2.68
CA ARG A 63 2.95 16.25 3.43
C ARG A 63 3.53 15.79 4.78
N GLY A 64 4.75 16.20 5.12
CA GLY A 64 5.42 15.75 6.33
C GLY A 64 6.01 14.34 6.24
N ILE A 65 6.13 13.78 5.03
CA ILE A 65 6.74 12.46 4.83
C ILE A 65 8.26 12.61 4.91
N ASN A 66 8.89 11.83 5.80
CA ASN A 66 10.34 11.79 5.92
C ASN A 66 10.92 10.95 4.77
N LEU A 67 11.74 11.57 3.93
CA LEU A 67 12.38 10.98 2.76
C LEU A 67 13.87 10.65 2.99
N ALA A 68 14.37 10.64 4.23
CA ALA A 68 15.77 10.32 4.50
C ALA A 68 16.18 8.90 4.03
N GLY A 69 15.20 8.00 3.89
CA GLY A 69 15.38 6.65 3.36
C GLY A 69 15.11 6.53 1.85
N LEU A 70 14.83 7.63 1.14
CA LEU A 70 14.68 7.62 -0.31
C LEU A 70 16.06 7.81 -0.97
N GLU A 71 16.57 6.74 -1.56
CA GLU A 71 17.85 6.75 -2.29
C GLU A 71 17.65 7.37 -3.69
N VAL A 72 18.57 8.23 -4.10
CA VAL A 72 18.62 8.80 -5.46
C VAL A 72 19.86 8.27 -6.16
N VAL A 73 19.68 7.49 -7.21
CA VAL A 73 20.79 6.89 -7.97
C VAL A 73 21.15 7.77 -9.16
N THR A 74 22.38 8.27 -9.17
CA THR A 74 22.91 9.13 -10.26
C THR A 74 23.01 8.34 -11.57
N ASN A 75 22.63 8.97 -12.67
CA ASN A 75 22.54 8.37 -14.01
C ASN A 75 21.59 7.15 -14.07
N GLY A 76 20.70 7.02 -13.10
CA GLY A 76 19.67 6.00 -13.05
C GLY A 76 18.33 6.49 -13.56
N LYS A 77 17.44 5.56 -13.89
CA LYS A 77 16.03 5.86 -14.23
C LYS A 77 15.12 5.35 -13.14
N THR A 78 14.17 6.17 -12.75
CA THR A 78 13.11 5.78 -11.82
C THR A 78 12.26 4.67 -12.41
N PHE A 79 11.79 3.75 -11.57
CA PHE A 79 10.85 2.70 -11.93
C PHE A 79 9.63 3.27 -12.67
N ARG A 80 9.26 2.64 -13.80
CA ARG A 80 8.08 2.98 -14.59
C ARG A 80 7.18 1.78 -14.76
N TRP A 81 5.91 2.02 -14.57
CA TRP A 81 4.87 1.05 -14.86
C TRP A 81 3.83 1.67 -15.80
N SER A 82 3.38 0.88 -16.77
CA SER A 82 2.31 1.28 -17.67
C SER A 82 1.22 0.23 -17.69
N GLY A 83 0.01 0.67 -17.45
CA GLY A 83 -1.16 -0.19 -17.44
C GLY A 83 -2.41 0.48 -17.98
N HIS A 84 -3.40 -0.33 -18.29
CA HIS A 84 -4.69 0.16 -18.70
C HIS A 84 -5.82 -0.62 -18.04
N TYR A 85 -6.94 0.07 -17.89
CA TYR A 85 -8.19 -0.46 -17.40
C TYR A 85 -9.23 -0.41 -18.51
N LEU A 86 -9.83 -1.53 -18.85
CA LEU A 86 -10.86 -1.62 -19.87
C LEU A 86 -12.27 -1.50 -19.24
N ASN A 87 -13.00 -2.60 -19.20
CA ASN A 87 -14.36 -2.62 -18.69
C ASN A 87 -14.44 -2.93 -17.19
N ASP A 88 -13.43 -3.62 -16.65
CA ASP A 88 -13.31 -3.92 -15.21
C ASP A 88 -12.23 -3.02 -14.59
N LEU A 89 -12.68 -2.03 -13.83
CA LEU A 89 -11.80 -1.08 -13.14
C LEU A 89 -11.10 -1.71 -11.91
N ASN A 90 -11.42 -2.94 -11.54
CA ASN A 90 -10.75 -3.65 -10.45
C ASN A 90 -9.48 -4.38 -10.91
N GLN A 91 -9.26 -4.51 -12.22
CA GLN A 91 -8.11 -5.23 -12.78
C GLN A 91 -7.40 -4.38 -13.84
N ALA A 92 -6.14 -4.05 -13.53
CA ALA A 92 -5.25 -3.44 -14.50
C ALA A 92 -4.62 -4.51 -15.39
N GLU A 93 -4.55 -4.27 -16.69
CA GLU A 93 -3.68 -5.01 -17.58
C GLU A 93 -2.35 -4.27 -17.72
N THR A 94 -1.26 -4.90 -17.29
CA THR A 94 0.10 -4.35 -17.43
C THR A 94 0.52 -4.37 -18.88
N ARG A 95 0.89 -3.21 -19.42
CA ARG A 95 1.47 -3.06 -20.77
C ARG A 95 2.99 -3.11 -20.76
N GLN A 96 3.59 -2.43 -19.79
CA GLN A 96 5.04 -2.34 -19.69
C GLN A 96 5.47 -2.17 -18.23
N THR A 97 6.60 -2.78 -17.90
CA THR A 97 7.30 -2.59 -16.63
C THR A 97 8.77 -2.33 -16.93
N ASP A 98 9.27 -1.16 -16.54
CA ASP A 98 10.67 -0.79 -16.61
C ASP A 98 11.17 -0.54 -15.19
N LEU A 99 11.91 -1.49 -14.65
CA LEU A 99 12.33 -1.45 -13.26
C LEU A 99 13.33 -0.33 -12.98
N GLY A 100 14.13 0.10 -13.99
CA GLY A 100 15.16 1.09 -13.76
C GLY A 100 16.04 0.75 -12.56
N VAL A 101 16.31 1.75 -11.71
CA VAL A 101 17.12 1.56 -10.49
C VAL A 101 16.48 0.64 -9.45
N PHE A 102 15.19 0.40 -9.57
CA PHE A 102 14.49 -0.49 -8.65
C PHE A 102 14.88 -1.98 -8.84
N ALA A 103 15.46 -2.34 -10.00
CA ALA A 103 15.96 -3.69 -10.25
C ALA A 103 17.06 -4.10 -9.26
N ASP A 104 17.89 -3.14 -8.84
CA ASP A 104 19.01 -3.34 -7.93
C ASP A 104 18.73 -2.83 -6.51
N PHE A 105 17.47 -2.50 -6.21
CA PHE A 105 17.08 -1.98 -4.91
C PHE A 105 17.41 -2.96 -3.79
N ASP A 106 18.21 -2.50 -2.83
CA ASP A 106 18.57 -3.25 -1.62
C ASP A 106 18.28 -2.38 -0.38
N PRO A 107 17.08 -2.51 0.20
CA PRO A 107 16.64 -1.61 1.27
C PRO A 107 17.53 -1.68 2.49
N LYS A 108 18.15 -0.54 2.85
CA LYS A 108 18.97 -0.37 4.05
C LYS A 108 18.28 0.61 4.99
N LEU A 109 17.96 0.13 6.18
CA LEU A 109 17.30 0.93 7.19
C LEU A 109 18.33 1.68 8.04
N SER A 110 18.07 2.97 8.29
CA SER A 110 18.81 3.71 9.32
C SER A 110 18.57 3.12 10.71
N GLU A 111 19.46 3.35 11.67
CA GLU A 111 19.26 2.87 13.05
C GLU A 111 17.94 3.38 13.64
N GLY A 112 17.56 4.62 13.33
CA GLY A 112 16.29 5.19 13.76
C GLY A 112 15.07 4.52 13.11
N ASP A 113 15.18 4.08 11.86
CA ASP A 113 14.08 3.40 11.17
C ASP A 113 13.91 1.95 11.62
N LYS A 114 15.00 1.27 12.00
CA LYS A 114 14.95 -0.09 12.61
C LYS A 114 14.13 -0.15 13.90
N GLU A 115 13.95 0.98 14.58
CA GLU A 115 13.25 1.09 15.87
C GLU A 115 11.81 1.60 15.73
N ARG A 116 11.32 1.83 14.49
CA ARG A 116 9.95 2.31 14.28
C ARG A 116 8.92 1.30 14.77
N PRO A 117 7.89 1.78 15.50
CA PRO A 117 6.91 0.87 16.11
C PRO A 117 5.95 0.23 15.11
N TYR A 118 5.78 0.82 13.93
CA TYR A 118 4.91 0.31 12.88
C TYR A 118 5.69 0.16 11.59
N LEU A 119 5.58 -1.01 10.97
CA LEU A 119 6.17 -1.31 9.67
C LEU A 119 5.07 -1.67 8.67
N PHE A 120 5.13 -1.08 7.49
CA PHE A 120 4.37 -1.51 6.33
C PHE A 120 5.30 -1.91 5.20
N LEU A 121 5.21 -3.16 4.78
CA LEU A 121 5.89 -3.71 3.62
C LEU A 121 4.96 -3.56 2.42
N ALA A 122 5.15 -2.49 1.65
CA ALA A 122 4.37 -2.27 0.44
C ALA A 122 4.70 -3.33 -0.62
N ASN A 123 3.90 -3.36 -1.68
CA ASN A 123 4.03 -4.35 -2.74
C ASN A 123 5.38 -4.24 -3.46
N ILE A 124 6.33 -5.08 -3.07
CA ILE A 124 7.66 -5.30 -3.69
C ILE A 124 8.01 -6.78 -3.64
N HIS A 125 9.13 -7.15 -4.28
CA HIS A 125 9.58 -8.54 -4.28
C HIS A 125 9.71 -9.09 -2.85
N PRO A 126 9.16 -10.29 -2.53
CA PRO A 126 9.15 -10.84 -1.17
C PRO A 126 10.52 -10.98 -0.51
N SER A 127 11.58 -11.24 -1.29
CA SER A 127 12.95 -11.27 -0.73
C SER A 127 13.40 -9.93 -0.14
N LEU A 128 12.95 -8.79 -0.73
CA LEU A 128 13.23 -7.47 -0.21
C LEU A 128 12.42 -7.21 1.07
N GLN A 129 11.15 -7.65 1.08
CA GLN A 129 10.32 -7.58 2.29
C GLN A 129 10.95 -8.37 3.45
N LEU A 130 11.52 -9.57 3.18
CA LEU A 130 12.25 -10.36 4.18
C LEU A 130 13.49 -9.63 4.70
N LYS A 131 14.30 -9.05 3.81
CA LYS A 131 15.48 -8.25 4.19
C LYS A 131 15.12 -7.08 5.11
N VAL A 132 13.97 -6.44 4.89
CA VAL A 132 13.48 -5.37 5.77
C VAL A 132 13.09 -5.93 7.15
N LEU A 133 12.33 -7.02 7.20
CA LEU A 133 11.93 -7.68 8.45
C LEU A 133 13.14 -8.11 9.29
N GLU A 134 14.23 -8.55 8.66
CA GLU A 134 15.46 -8.94 9.34
C GLU A 134 16.21 -7.79 9.99
N GLN A 135 16.03 -6.57 9.49
CA GLN A 135 16.66 -5.37 10.02
C GLN A 135 15.85 -4.73 11.17
N MET A 136 14.55 -5.01 11.29
CA MET A 136 13.70 -4.38 12.29
C MET A 136 14.00 -4.85 13.73
N LYS A 137 13.95 -3.91 14.67
CA LYS A 137 14.13 -4.16 16.10
C LYS A 137 12.78 -4.13 16.82
N ALA A 138 12.10 -5.28 16.89
CA ALA A 138 10.87 -5.50 17.65
C ALA A 138 9.74 -4.46 17.39
N PRO A 139 9.26 -4.30 16.16
CA PRO A 139 8.12 -3.43 15.87
C PRO A 139 6.87 -3.93 16.61
N ARG A 140 6.00 -3.01 17.00
CA ARG A 140 4.72 -3.33 17.67
C ARG A 140 3.72 -3.98 16.72
N LEU A 141 3.79 -3.61 15.43
CA LEU A 141 2.92 -4.14 14.39
C LEU A 141 3.65 -4.12 13.05
N THR A 142 3.64 -5.27 12.40
CA THR A 142 4.11 -5.44 11.03
C THR A 142 2.94 -5.75 10.11
N ALA A 143 2.85 -5.04 9.00
CA ALA A 143 1.83 -5.29 8.00
C ALA A 143 2.46 -5.36 6.61
N MET A 144 1.82 -6.09 5.69
CA MET A 144 2.29 -6.22 4.31
C MET A 144 1.15 -6.12 3.31
N ASP A 145 1.47 -5.75 2.10
CA ASP A 145 0.67 -5.95 0.90
C ASP A 145 1.42 -6.85 -0.09
N THR A 146 0.72 -7.43 -1.06
CA THR A 146 1.27 -8.30 -2.10
C THR A 146 0.49 -8.13 -3.40
N MET A 147 0.85 -8.90 -4.43
CA MET A 147 0.13 -8.94 -5.70
C MET A 147 0.21 -10.33 -6.34
N ASN A 148 -0.64 -10.55 -7.36
CA ASN A 148 -0.70 -11.80 -8.09
C ASN A 148 0.66 -12.27 -8.61
N LEU A 149 1.51 -11.36 -9.11
CA LEU A 149 2.84 -11.70 -9.62
C LEU A 149 3.65 -12.52 -8.59
N TRP A 150 3.67 -12.08 -7.35
CA TRP A 150 4.43 -12.77 -6.30
C TRP A 150 3.77 -14.06 -5.83
N ILE A 151 2.44 -14.11 -5.85
CA ILE A 151 1.67 -15.32 -5.55
C ILE A 151 1.97 -16.41 -6.58
N ASP A 152 2.15 -16.03 -7.85
CA ASP A 152 2.35 -16.97 -8.97
C ASP A 152 3.82 -17.35 -9.15
N THR A 153 4.76 -16.42 -8.91
CA THR A 153 6.17 -16.60 -9.29
C THR A 153 7.14 -16.84 -8.13
N THR A 154 6.83 -16.33 -6.93
CA THR A 154 7.73 -16.36 -5.76
C THR A 154 7.02 -16.77 -4.47
N ARG A 155 6.11 -17.74 -4.59
CA ARG A 155 5.21 -18.17 -3.53
C ARG A 155 5.92 -18.60 -2.24
N ASP A 156 7.02 -19.33 -2.35
CA ASP A 156 7.76 -19.84 -1.19
C ASP A 156 8.41 -18.70 -0.39
N GLU A 157 8.90 -17.66 -1.08
CA GLU A 157 9.45 -16.48 -0.42
C GLU A 157 8.32 -15.63 0.20
N LEU A 158 7.23 -15.45 -0.53
CA LEU A 158 6.04 -14.76 -0.03
C LEU A 158 5.49 -15.43 1.23
N GLN A 159 5.45 -16.75 1.27
CA GLN A 159 5.01 -17.52 2.44
C GLN A 159 5.87 -17.18 3.67
N LYS A 160 7.19 -17.08 3.53
CA LYS A 160 8.11 -16.71 4.62
C LYS A 160 7.87 -15.30 5.15
N VAL A 161 7.45 -14.36 4.29
CA VAL A 161 7.05 -13.01 4.74
C VAL A 161 5.75 -13.09 5.53
N ILE A 162 4.73 -13.80 4.98
CA ILE A 162 3.42 -13.96 5.62
C ILE A 162 3.55 -14.52 7.04
N GLU A 163 4.40 -15.51 7.24
CA GLU A 163 4.65 -16.13 8.54
C GLU A 163 5.23 -15.18 9.61
N ARG A 164 5.78 -14.04 9.17
CA ARG A 164 6.50 -13.08 10.04
C ARG A 164 5.79 -11.76 10.26
N VAL A 165 4.63 -11.55 9.61
CA VAL A 165 3.86 -10.32 9.77
C VAL A 165 2.61 -10.52 10.63
N ASP A 166 2.15 -9.46 11.30
CA ASP A 166 0.95 -9.49 12.11
C ASP A 166 -0.33 -9.29 11.27
N MET A 167 -0.21 -8.60 10.12
CA MET A 167 -1.34 -8.23 9.28
C MET A 167 -0.97 -8.35 7.81
N ILE A 168 -1.91 -8.83 7.00
CA ILE A 168 -1.78 -8.83 5.53
C ILE A 168 -2.97 -8.16 4.88
N PHE A 169 -2.68 -7.33 3.89
CA PHE A 169 -3.65 -6.77 2.95
C PHE A 169 -3.59 -7.57 1.64
N VAL A 170 -4.73 -7.96 1.14
CA VAL A 170 -4.89 -8.65 -0.14
C VAL A 170 -6.21 -8.21 -0.79
N ASN A 171 -6.33 -8.32 -2.10
CA ASN A 171 -7.65 -8.28 -2.72
C ASN A 171 -8.31 -9.67 -2.66
N ASP A 172 -9.57 -9.78 -3.07
CA ASP A 172 -10.31 -11.02 -2.96
C ASP A 172 -9.83 -12.11 -3.94
N ALA A 173 -9.31 -11.73 -5.11
CA ALA A 173 -8.68 -12.66 -6.06
C ALA A 173 -7.36 -13.20 -5.52
N GLU A 174 -6.51 -12.31 -4.98
CA GLU A 174 -5.25 -12.67 -4.31
C GLU A 174 -5.49 -13.59 -3.10
N ALA A 175 -6.50 -13.28 -2.27
CA ALA A 175 -6.84 -14.12 -1.13
C ALA A 175 -7.23 -15.55 -1.55
N ARG A 176 -8.01 -15.68 -2.64
CA ARG A 176 -8.39 -16.99 -3.19
C ARG A 176 -7.19 -17.72 -3.77
N ALA A 177 -6.38 -17.05 -4.60
CA ALA A 177 -5.20 -17.64 -5.24
C ALA A 177 -4.18 -18.08 -4.18
N LEU A 178 -3.91 -17.23 -3.19
CA LEU A 178 -2.96 -17.49 -2.12
C LEU A 178 -3.38 -18.67 -1.24
N SER A 179 -4.66 -18.76 -0.88
CA SER A 179 -5.18 -19.79 0.03
C SER A 179 -5.63 -21.09 -0.64
N GLY A 180 -5.89 -21.05 -1.95
CA GLY A 180 -6.55 -22.15 -2.68
C GLY A 180 -8.03 -22.34 -2.30
N ARG A 181 -8.69 -21.31 -1.72
CA ARG A 181 -10.08 -21.36 -1.26
C ARG A 181 -10.96 -20.41 -2.07
N GLY A 182 -12.04 -20.91 -2.65
CA GLY A 182 -12.99 -20.08 -3.40
C GLY A 182 -13.82 -19.12 -2.55
N ASN A 183 -14.08 -19.45 -1.28
CA ASN A 183 -14.79 -18.58 -0.35
C ASN A 183 -13.83 -17.66 0.40
N VAL A 184 -14.06 -16.35 0.39
CA VAL A 184 -13.15 -15.34 0.97
C VAL A 184 -12.99 -15.49 2.49
N THR A 185 -14.03 -15.93 3.22
CA THR A 185 -13.93 -16.18 4.66
C THR A 185 -13.02 -17.37 4.96
N LEU A 186 -13.15 -18.44 4.18
CA LEU A 186 -12.26 -19.59 4.30
C LEU A 186 -10.82 -19.24 3.86
N ALA A 187 -10.67 -18.35 2.86
CA ALA A 187 -9.38 -17.84 2.44
C ALA A 187 -8.70 -17.07 3.57
N ALA A 188 -9.40 -16.11 4.18
CA ALA A 188 -8.87 -15.34 5.30
C ALA A 188 -8.44 -16.24 6.48
N ARG A 189 -9.29 -17.20 6.88
CA ARG A 189 -8.96 -18.14 7.96
C ARG A 189 -7.71 -18.97 7.63
N ARG A 190 -7.60 -19.45 6.37
CA ARG A 190 -6.43 -20.20 5.92
C ARG A 190 -5.15 -19.35 5.97
N ILE A 191 -5.21 -18.08 5.56
CA ILE A 191 -4.06 -17.17 5.63
C ILE A 191 -3.68 -16.91 7.09
N MET A 192 -4.64 -16.73 8.00
CA MET A 192 -4.37 -16.56 9.42
C MET A 192 -3.67 -17.78 10.06
N GLU A 193 -3.92 -18.99 9.58
CA GLU A 193 -3.23 -20.21 10.05
C GLU A 193 -1.72 -20.18 9.76
N TRP A 194 -1.26 -19.34 8.84
CA TRP A 194 0.16 -19.22 8.48
C TRP A 194 0.94 -18.22 9.33
N GLY A 195 0.27 -17.39 10.14
CA GLY A 195 0.96 -16.45 11.03
C GLY A 195 0.23 -15.15 11.31
N PRO A 196 -0.33 -14.46 10.30
CA PRO A 196 -0.98 -13.18 10.53
C PRO A 196 -2.15 -13.29 11.50
N LYS A 197 -2.20 -12.36 12.46
CA LYS A 197 -3.33 -12.24 13.39
C LYS A 197 -4.53 -11.54 12.76
N MET A 198 -4.28 -10.81 11.68
CA MET A 198 -5.27 -9.99 10.99
C MET A 198 -5.12 -10.14 9.46
N VAL A 199 -6.27 -10.28 8.80
CA VAL A 199 -6.35 -10.31 7.32
C VAL A 199 -7.35 -9.26 6.88
N VAL A 200 -6.92 -8.37 6.00
CA VAL A 200 -7.76 -7.33 5.39
C VAL A 200 -7.94 -7.68 3.91
N ILE A 201 -9.17 -7.96 3.51
CA ILE A 201 -9.51 -8.30 2.12
C ILE A 201 -10.19 -7.12 1.47
N LYS A 202 -9.48 -6.49 0.53
CA LYS A 202 -9.96 -5.38 -0.31
C LYS A 202 -10.86 -5.94 -1.43
N ARG A 203 -11.99 -5.31 -1.70
CA ARG A 203 -12.98 -5.82 -2.67
C ARG A 203 -13.50 -4.72 -3.59
N GLY A 204 -12.66 -3.75 -3.92
CA GLY A 204 -13.01 -2.65 -4.80
C GLY A 204 -14.31 -1.94 -4.37
N GLU A 205 -15.25 -1.83 -5.28
CA GLU A 205 -16.57 -1.20 -5.04
C GLU A 205 -17.42 -1.88 -3.96
N TYR A 206 -17.11 -3.12 -3.62
CA TYR A 206 -17.79 -3.85 -2.54
C TYR A 206 -17.19 -3.58 -1.14
N GLY A 207 -16.17 -2.73 -1.02
CA GLY A 207 -15.56 -2.37 0.25
C GLY A 207 -14.48 -3.32 0.74
N ALA A 208 -14.44 -3.60 2.03
CA ALA A 208 -13.40 -4.44 2.63
C ALA A 208 -13.93 -5.32 3.75
N LEU A 209 -13.27 -6.46 3.96
CA LEU A 209 -13.49 -7.37 5.07
C LEU A 209 -12.25 -7.37 5.96
N VAL A 210 -12.43 -7.24 7.27
CA VAL A 210 -11.37 -7.32 8.27
C VAL A 210 -11.62 -8.52 9.17
N TYR A 211 -10.61 -9.38 9.26
CA TYR A 211 -10.62 -10.59 10.10
C TYR A 211 -9.59 -10.46 11.21
N GLN A 212 -9.97 -10.74 12.45
CA GLN A 212 -9.09 -10.82 13.62
C GLN A 212 -9.66 -11.85 14.61
N GLY A 213 -9.02 -12.99 14.77
CA GLY A 213 -9.60 -14.10 15.53
C GLY A 213 -10.97 -14.48 14.99
N ASP A 214 -12.01 -14.47 15.85
CA ASP A 214 -13.39 -14.72 15.44
C ASP A 214 -14.13 -13.48 14.92
N MET A 215 -13.54 -12.29 15.09
CA MET A 215 -14.12 -11.06 14.59
C MET A 215 -14.05 -11.01 13.06
N VAL A 216 -15.21 -10.73 12.45
CA VAL A 216 -15.32 -10.37 11.04
C VAL A 216 -16.08 -9.05 10.95
N PHE A 217 -15.48 -8.07 10.30
CA PHE A 217 -16.09 -6.76 10.06
C PHE A 217 -16.14 -6.48 8.57
N PHE A 218 -17.31 -6.11 8.09
CA PHE A 218 -17.51 -5.61 6.73
C PHE A 218 -17.62 -4.09 6.74
N SER A 219 -16.75 -3.43 5.99
CA SER A 219 -16.81 -2.00 5.72
C SER A 219 -17.28 -1.82 4.28
N PRO A 220 -18.45 -1.23 4.01
CA PRO A 220 -18.86 -0.93 2.65
C PRO A 220 -17.93 0.13 2.03
N ALA A 221 -17.80 0.11 0.71
CA ALA A 221 -17.13 1.20 -0.01
C ALA A 221 -17.99 2.47 0.02
N MET A 222 -17.36 3.62 -0.15
CA MET A 222 -18.06 4.87 -0.45
C MET A 222 -18.65 4.76 -1.86
N PRO A 223 -19.95 5.03 -2.05
CA PRO A 223 -20.55 5.02 -3.37
C PRO A 223 -19.97 6.15 -4.23
N MET A 224 -19.37 5.79 -5.36
CA MET A 224 -18.78 6.75 -6.30
C MET A 224 -19.58 6.76 -7.59
N GLU A 225 -20.02 7.92 -8.04
CA GLU A 225 -20.68 8.06 -9.36
C GLU A 225 -19.69 7.94 -10.51
N ARG A 226 -18.42 8.32 -10.25
CA ARG A 226 -17.35 8.31 -11.24
C ARG A 226 -16.04 7.83 -10.61
N VAL A 227 -15.41 6.88 -11.25
CA VAL A 227 -14.06 6.41 -10.94
C VAL A 227 -13.17 6.80 -12.13
N VAL A 228 -12.19 7.68 -11.88
CA VAL A 228 -11.28 8.19 -12.91
C VAL A 228 -10.07 7.28 -13.05
N ASP A 229 -9.44 6.95 -11.92
CA ASP A 229 -8.25 6.11 -11.88
C ASP A 229 -8.24 5.24 -10.62
N PRO A 230 -8.39 3.92 -10.73
CA PRO A 230 -8.36 3.01 -9.60
C PRO A 230 -6.95 2.63 -9.14
N THR A 231 -5.90 3.07 -9.85
CA THR A 231 -4.50 2.76 -9.51
C THR A 231 -4.13 3.31 -8.14
N GLY A 232 -3.48 2.49 -7.33
CA GLY A 232 -3.08 2.87 -5.98
C GLY A 232 -4.22 2.99 -4.96
N ALA A 233 -5.48 2.69 -5.34
CA ALA A 233 -6.61 2.71 -4.39
C ALA A 233 -6.40 1.71 -3.24
N GLY A 234 -5.85 0.53 -3.54
CA GLY A 234 -5.51 -0.48 -2.54
C GLY A 234 -4.42 -0.03 -1.58
N ASP A 235 -3.37 0.60 -2.10
CA ASP A 235 -2.27 1.15 -1.30
C ASP A 235 -2.75 2.33 -0.44
N THR A 236 -3.59 3.19 -1.03
CA THR A 236 -4.21 4.32 -0.34
C THR A 236 -5.14 3.84 0.78
N PHE A 237 -5.92 2.78 0.53
CA PHE A 237 -6.71 2.12 1.56
C PHE A 237 -5.83 1.64 2.72
N ALA A 238 -4.75 0.91 2.39
CA ALA A 238 -3.81 0.41 3.40
C ALA A 238 -3.14 1.56 4.17
N GLY A 239 -2.77 2.65 3.48
CA GLY A 239 -2.21 3.85 4.08
C GLY A 239 -3.17 4.53 5.07
N GLY A 240 -4.43 4.71 4.70
CA GLY A 240 -5.47 5.25 5.58
C GLY A 240 -5.75 4.35 6.78
N PHE A 241 -5.84 3.06 6.55
CA PHE A 241 -6.04 2.04 7.59
C PHE A 241 -4.87 2.04 8.59
N MET A 242 -3.65 1.82 8.13
CA MET A 242 -2.46 1.71 8.97
C MET A 242 -2.08 3.05 9.62
N GLY A 243 -2.29 4.16 8.91
CA GLY A 243 -2.11 5.50 9.47
C GLY A 243 -2.99 5.74 10.68
N TYR A 244 -4.28 5.36 10.60
CA TYR A 244 -5.17 5.44 11.75
C TYR A 244 -4.78 4.46 12.88
N VAL A 245 -4.42 3.21 12.57
CA VAL A 245 -3.94 2.23 13.57
C VAL A 245 -2.72 2.77 14.31
N ALA A 246 -1.76 3.35 13.60
CA ALA A 246 -0.58 3.97 14.21
C ALA A 246 -0.97 5.17 15.09
N LYS A 247 -1.89 6.03 14.65
CA LYS A 247 -2.42 7.15 15.44
C LYS A 247 -3.10 6.69 16.72
N ALA A 248 -3.97 5.69 16.62
CA ALA A 248 -4.71 5.13 17.76
C ALA A 248 -3.79 4.36 18.73
N GLY A 249 -2.69 3.82 18.24
CA GLY A 249 -1.78 2.98 19.03
C GLY A 249 -2.41 1.65 19.45
N SER A 250 -3.42 1.17 18.74
CA SER A 250 -4.26 0.02 19.12
C SER A 250 -4.76 -0.74 17.89
N THR A 251 -4.84 -2.05 18.04
CA THR A 251 -5.51 -2.98 17.12
C THR A 251 -6.77 -3.60 17.74
N GLY A 252 -7.34 -2.92 18.72
CA GLY A 252 -8.63 -3.35 19.30
C GLY A 252 -9.74 -3.31 18.26
N THR A 253 -10.77 -4.15 18.44
CA THR A 253 -11.88 -4.33 17.48
C THR A 253 -12.52 -3.00 17.05
N GLY A 254 -12.69 -2.05 17.97
CA GLY A 254 -13.27 -0.74 17.66
C GLY A 254 -12.37 0.11 16.75
N ASP A 255 -11.05 0.05 16.98
CA ASP A 255 -10.07 0.80 16.18
C ASP A 255 -9.88 0.19 14.81
N LEU A 256 -9.88 -1.15 14.68
CA LEU A 256 -9.82 -1.81 13.37
C LEU A 256 -11.05 -1.51 12.51
N LYS A 257 -12.25 -1.41 13.10
CA LYS A 257 -13.45 -1.00 12.39
C LYS A 257 -13.35 0.43 11.87
N ARG A 258 -12.87 1.37 12.69
CA ARG A 258 -12.61 2.77 12.28
C ARG A 258 -11.53 2.84 11.21
N ALA A 259 -10.45 2.08 11.37
CA ALA A 259 -9.38 1.99 10.39
C ALA A 259 -9.89 1.55 9.01
N ALA A 260 -10.76 0.52 8.96
CA ALA A 260 -11.36 0.05 7.72
C ALA A 260 -12.23 1.12 7.04
N VAL A 261 -13.04 1.82 7.80
CA VAL A 261 -13.87 2.92 7.27
C VAL A 261 -12.99 4.05 6.74
N LEU A 262 -11.97 4.47 7.50
CA LEU A 262 -11.06 5.54 7.08
C LEU A 262 -10.20 5.14 5.88
N GLY A 263 -9.75 3.89 5.81
CA GLY A 263 -9.10 3.34 4.63
C GLY A 263 -10.00 3.45 3.39
N GLY A 264 -11.28 3.07 3.52
CA GLY A 264 -12.27 3.19 2.46
C GLY A 264 -12.51 4.63 2.01
N VAL A 265 -12.59 5.57 2.95
CA VAL A 265 -12.72 7.02 2.66
C VAL A 265 -11.47 7.54 1.93
N MET A 266 -10.27 7.16 2.35
CA MET A 266 -9.04 7.58 1.66
C MET A 266 -8.98 7.01 0.24
N ALA A 267 -9.33 5.73 0.06
CA ALA A 267 -9.41 5.10 -1.25
C ALA A 267 -10.45 5.77 -2.17
N SER A 268 -11.60 6.22 -1.63
CA SER A 268 -12.59 6.92 -2.44
C SER A 268 -12.06 8.25 -3.00
N PHE A 269 -11.28 9.00 -2.23
CA PHE A 269 -10.62 10.19 -2.74
C PHE A 269 -9.57 9.87 -3.80
N GLN A 270 -8.83 8.77 -3.65
CA GLN A 270 -7.82 8.36 -4.62
C GLN A 270 -8.41 8.16 -6.02
N VAL A 271 -9.57 7.53 -6.12
CA VAL A 271 -10.17 7.17 -7.42
C VAL A 271 -10.87 8.34 -8.13
N GLU A 272 -10.99 9.53 -7.49
CA GLU A 272 -11.64 10.71 -8.07
C GLU A 272 -10.84 11.41 -9.17
N ASP A 273 -9.52 11.15 -9.26
CA ASP A 273 -8.62 11.79 -10.23
C ASP A 273 -7.44 10.87 -10.56
N PHE A 274 -6.66 11.22 -11.59
CA PHE A 274 -5.47 10.45 -11.97
C PHE A 274 -4.36 10.55 -10.93
N GLY A 275 -3.72 9.41 -10.66
CA GLY A 275 -2.59 9.29 -9.74
C GLY A 275 -2.90 9.93 -8.38
N LEU A 276 -2.02 10.82 -7.91
CA LEU A 276 -2.17 11.50 -6.63
C LEU A 276 -2.80 12.91 -6.71
N ASP A 277 -3.33 13.32 -7.85
CA ASP A 277 -3.79 14.69 -8.07
C ASP A 277 -4.93 15.10 -7.11
N ARG A 278 -5.85 14.20 -6.84
CA ARG A 278 -6.88 14.45 -5.85
C ARG A 278 -6.31 14.55 -4.43
N MET A 279 -5.37 13.66 -4.10
CA MET A 279 -4.72 13.62 -2.79
C MET A 279 -3.83 14.84 -2.54
N ARG A 280 -3.21 15.41 -3.57
CA ARG A 280 -2.45 16.67 -3.50
C ARG A 280 -3.33 17.83 -3.03
N ARG A 281 -4.58 17.89 -3.49
CA ARG A 281 -5.54 18.95 -3.17
C ARG A 281 -6.38 18.69 -1.91
N LEU A 282 -6.35 17.45 -1.40
CA LEU A 282 -7.13 17.07 -0.24
C LEU A 282 -6.60 17.78 1.01
N LYS A 283 -7.47 18.58 1.63
CA LYS A 283 -7.24 19.18 2.94
C LYS A 283 -8.22 18.52 3.91
N ILE A 284 -7.72 17.92 4.96
CA ILE A 284 -8.59 17.54 6.07
C ILE A 284 -8.99 18.86 6.74
N GLY A 285 -10.19 19.35 6.40
CA GLY A 285 -10.86 20.35 7.22
C GLY A 285 -11.00 19.78 8.63
N ARG A 286 -10.98 20.63 9.66
CA ARG A 286 -11.43 20.18 10.97
C ARG A 286 -12.83 19.63 10.76
N ALA A 287 -12.95 18.28 10.79
CA ALA A 287 -14.25 17.65 10.72
C ALA A 287 -15.10 18.29 11.81
N HIS A 288 -16.21 18.88 11.43
CA HIS A 288 -17.22 19.20 12.40
C HIS A 288 -17.68 17.85 12.95
N VAL A 289 -17.22 17.54 14.14
CA VAL A 289 -17.72 16.44 14.96
C VAL A 289 -19.06 16.84 15.50
#